data_07513664fb7bff351ce768f89d1aa024
#
_entry.id   07513664fb7bff351ce768f89d1aa024
#
_cell.length_a   1.000
_cell.length_b   1.000
_cell.length_c   1.000
_cell.angle_alpha   90.00
_cell.angle_beta   90.00
_cell.angle_gamma   90.00
#
_symmetry.space_group_name_H-M   'P 1'
#
loop_
_entity.id
_entity.type
_entity.pdbx_description
1 polymer ?
#
loop_
_entity_poly.entity_id
_entity_poly.type
_entity_poly.pdbx_seq_one_letter_code
_entity_poly.pdbx_strand_id
1 'polypeptide(L)'
;MSGPVRYLLLALLSGVIVAIDQATKLSIMQSMRLNESIPIIPNLFSLTYIRNPGAAFGLLAGSSDAFRMVFFGITSLFALALLGTILFRLPQKDWKGQLSIAGILGGAIGNLIDRLRYGEVID
;
A
#
# COMPACT_ATOMS: atom_id res chain seq x y z
N MET A 1 -12.31 10.52 -23.25
CA MET A 1 -11.41 11.24 -22.36
C MET A 1 -10.02 11.25 -22.99
N SER A 2 -9.35 12.38 -23.03
CA SER A 2 -8.00 12.44 -23.60
C SER A 2 -7.01 11.66 -22.73
N GLY A 3 -5.90 11.20 -23.34
CA GLY A 3 -4.86 10.48 -22.63
C GLY A 3 -4.30 11.22 -21.42
N PRO A 4 -3.89 12.53 -21.58
CA PRO A 4 -3.39 13.30 -20.43
C PRO A 4 -4.40 13.46 -19.30
N VAL A 5 -5.67 13.71 -19.63
CA VAL A 5 -6.73 13.86 -18.61
C VAL A 5 -6.96 12.54 -17.90
N ARG A 6 -6.96 11.43 -18.63
CA ARG A 6 -7.12 10.10 -18.06
C ARG A 6 -6.03 9.81 -17.03
N TYR A 7 -4.77 10.02 -17.38
CA TYR A 7 -3.66 9.76 -16.46
C TYR A 7 -3.68 10.70 -15.26
N LEU A 8 -4.09 11.96 -15.46
CA LEU A 8 -4.26 12.88 -14.36
C LEU A 8 -5.30 12.37 -13.35
N LEU A 9 -6.45 11.90 -13.83
CA LEU A 9 -7.50 11.37 -12.96
C LEU A 9 -7.05 10.10 -12.23
N LEU A 10 -6.32 9.22 -12.91
CA LEU A 10 -5.77 8.02 -12.27
C LEU A 10 -4.72 8.36 -11.22
N ALA A 11 -3.87 9.36 -11.50
CA ALA A 11 -2.90 9.85 -10.52
C ALA A 11 -3.59 10.47 -9.30
N LEU A 12 -4.66 11.22 -9.50
CA LEU A 12 -5.45 11.78 -8.41
C LEU A 12 -6.09 10.68 -7.57
N LEU A 13 -6.63 9.64 -8.20
CA LEU A 13 -7.18 8.49 -7.49
C LEU A 13 -6.12 7.80 -6.65
N SER A 14 -4.95 7.51 -7.23
CA SER A 14 -3.85 6.91 -6.47
C SER A 14 -3.42 7.80 -5.31
N GLY A 15 -3.34 9.11 -5.53
CA GLY A 15 -3.01 10.07 -4.48
C GLY A 15 -4.02 10.09 -3.34
N VAL A 16 -5.30 10.03 -3.66
CA VAL A 16 -6.37 9.94 -2.63
C VAL A 16 -6.24 8.63 -1.84
N ILE A 17 -5.96 7.54 -2.51
CA ILE A 17 -5.77 6.24 -1.84
C ILE A 17 -4.55 6.29 -0.92
N VAL A 18 -3.44 6.87 -1.35
CA VAL A 18 -2.26 7.09 -0.49
C VAL A 18 -2.63 7.93 0.73
N ALA A 19 -3.37 9.01 0.53
CA ALA A 19 -3.79 9.89 1.62
C ALA A 19 -4.67 9.16 2.63
N ILE A 20 -5.64 8.38 2.16
CA ILE A 20 -6.52 7.56 3.03
C ILE A 20 -5.71 6.50 3.75
N ASP A 21 -4.82 5.80 3.05
CA ASP A 21 -3.94 4.78 3.61
C ASP A 21 -3.12 5.36 4.77
N GLN A 22 -2.43 6.47 4.54
CA GLN A 22 -1.57 7.09 5.54
C GLN A 22 -2.40 7.68 6.70
N ALA A 23 -3.54 8.28 6.41
CA ALA A 23 -4.39 8.87 7.44
C ALA A 23 -4.99 7.80 8.36
N THR A 24 -5.47 6.69 7.80
CA THR A 24 -6.03 5.59 8.59
C THR A 24 -4.96 4.91 9.42
N LYS A 25 -3.77 4.69 8.85
CA LYS A 25 -2.64 4.11 9.58
C LYS A 25 -2.21 5.00 10.73
N LEU A 26 -2.11 6.31 10.51
CA LEU A 26 -1.76 7.26 11.56
C LEU A 26 -2.81 7.26 12.68
N SER A 27 -4.09 7.21 12.32
CA SER A 27 -5.18 7.14 13.27
C SER A 27 -5.09 5.88 14.14
N ILE A 28 -4.79 4.74 13.54
CA ILE A 28 -4.61 3.47 14.26
C ILE A 28 -3.40 3.56 15.20
N MET A 29 -2.28 4.08 14.72
CA MET A 29 -1.08 4.22 15.53
C MET A 29 -1.29 5.11 16.75
N GLN A 30 -2.15 6.13 16.64
CA GLN A 30 -2.46 7.06 17.73
C GLN A 30 -3.53 6.53 18.68
N SER A 31 -4.41 5.64 18.22
CA SER A 31 -5.60 5.21 18.96
C SER A 31 -5.46 3.81 19.56
N MET A 32 -4.57 2.99 19.03
CA MET A 32 -4.44 1.59 19.43
C MET A 32 -3.00 1.27 19.82
N ARG A 33 -2.85 0.32 20.75
CA ARG A 33 -1.55 -0.25 21.08
C ARG A 33 -1.16 -1.27 20.02
N LEU A 34 0.15 -1.45 19.81
CA LEU A 34 0.64 -2.49 18.91
C LEU A 34 0.10 -3.86 19.36
N ASN A 35 -0.39 -4.62 18.41
CA ASN A 35 -1.01 -5.95 18.60
C ASN A 35 -2.37 -5.92 19.31
N GLU A 36 -2.94 -4.75 19.57
CA GLU A 36 -4.29 -4.65 20.11
C GLU A 36 -5.32 -5.01 19.05
N SER A 37 -6.40 -5.68 19.48
CA SER A 37 -7.57 -5.96 18.63
C SER A 37 -8.81 -5.38 19.25
N ILE A 38 -9.61 -4.67 18.45
CA ILE A 38 -10.89 -4.13 18.86
C ILE A 38 -11.99 -4.89 18.10
N PRO A 39 -12.85 -5.67 18.77
CA PRO A 39 -13.96 -6.34 18.10
C PRO A 39 -14.95 -5.31 17.56
N ILE A 40 -15.20 -5.38 16.26
CA ILE A 40 -16.23 -4.54 15.61
C ILE A 40 -17.55 -5.29 15.55
N ILE A 41 -17.49 -6.54 15.07
CA ILE A 41 -18.62 -7.46 15.09
C ILE A 41 -18.18 -8.68 15.91
N PRO A 42 -18.74 -8.92 17.10
CA PRO A 42 -18.29 -10.01 17.98
C PRO A 42 -18.25 -11.35 17.24
N ASN A 43 -17.15 -12.08 17.41
CA ASN A 43 -16.90 -13.40 16.82
C ASN A 43 -16.89 -13.42 15.28
N LEU A 44 -16.88 -12.26 14.61
CA LEU A 44 -16.89 -12.19 13.16
C LEU A 44 -15.81 -11.28 12.62
N PHE A 45 -15.68 -10.06 13.14
CA PHE A 45 -14.77 -9.05 12.60
C PHE A 45 -14.15 -8.23 13.73
N SER A 46 -12.81 -8.10 13.69
CA SER A 46 -12.05 -7.27 14.61
C SER A 46 -11.07 -6.38 13.86
N LEU A 47 -10.81 -5.20 14.42
CA LEU A 47 -9.76 -4.31 13.93
C LEU A 47 -8.50 -4.56 14.75
N THR A 48 -7.41 -4.93 14.11
CA THR A 48 -6.14 -5.26 14.75
C THR A 48 -5.03 -4.37 14.22
N TYR A 49 -4.20 -3.84 15.14
CA TYR A 49 -3.02 -3.07 14.78
C TYR A 49 -1.80 -3.97 14.81
N ILE A 50 -1.16 -4.16 13.66
CA ILE A 50 0.10 -4.90 13.55
C ILE A 50 1.11 -4.11 12.71
N ARG A 51 2.38 -4.44 12.89
CA ARG A 51 3.46 -3.96 12.02
C ARG A 51 4.14 -5.14 11.39
N ASN A 52 4.38 -5.05 10.09
CA ASN A 52 4.96 -6.13 9.32
C ASN A 52 6.35 -5.73 8.82
N PRO A 53 7.42 -6.25 9.44
CA PRO A 53 8.78 -5.95 9.00
C PRO A 53 9.18 -6.71 7.73
N GLY A 54 8.44 -7.76 7.36
CA GLY A 54 8.70 -8.58 6.18
C GLY A 54 7.70 -8.35 5.06
N ALA A 55 7.47 -9.38 4.29
CA ALA A 55 6.42 -9.43 3.27
C ALA A 55 5.15 -10.03 3.85
N ALA A 56 4.18 -10.36 2.98
CA ALA A 56 2.98 -11.07 3.39
C ALA A 56 3.35 -12.29 4.23
N PHE A 57 2.60 -12.55 5.29
CA PHE A 57 2.84 -13.63 6.24
C PHE A 57 4.18 -13.52 6.99
N GLY A 58 4.78 -12.33 7.06
CA GLY A 58 6.02 -12.13 7.79
C GLY A 58 7.27 -12.71 7.14
N LEU A 59 7.22 -12.95 5.82
CA LEU A 59 8.38 -13.47 5.09
C LEU A 59 9.56 -12.51 5.26
N LEU A 60 10.75 -13.06 5.59
CA LEU A 60 11.98 -12.33 5.85
C LEU A 60 11.95 -11.44 7.10
N ALA A 61 10.93 -11.57 7.96
CA ALA A 61 10.84 -10.78 9.19
C ALA A 61 12.04 -10.99 10.13
N GLY A 62 12.64 -12.18 10.10
CA GLY A 62 13.83 -12.51 10.91
C GLY A 62 15.15 -12.04 10.33
N SER A 63 15.18 -11.43 9.15
CA SER A 63 16.40 -10.91 8.52
C SER A 63 16.84 -9.61 9.17
N SER A 64 18.09 -9.16 8.88
CA SER A 64 18.57 -7.87 9.38
C SER A 64 17.74 -6.72 8.84
N ASP A 65 17.66 -5.62 9.60
CA ASP A 65 16.89 -4.43 9.19
C ASP A 65 17.44 -3.85 7.89
N ALA A 66 18.77 -3.78 7.76
CA ALA A 66 19.39 -3.25 6.55
C ALA A 66 19.04 -4.10 5.31
N PHE A 67 19.10 -5.43 5.45
CA PHE A 67 18.75 -6.33 4.35
C PHE A 67 17.29 -6.17 3.95
N ARG A 68 16.37 -6.13 4.93
CA ARG A 68 14.95 -5.96 4.64
C ARG A 68 14.68 -4.63 3.95
N MET A 69 15.29 -3.54 4.43
CA MET A 69 15.08 -2.22 3.85
C MET A 69 15.51 -2.19 2.38
N VAL A 70 16.70 -2.70 2.06
CA VAL A 70 17.21 -2.74 0.69
C VAL A 70 16.35 -3.67 -0.19
N PHE A 71 16.07 -4.88 0.30
CA PHE A 71 15.32 -5.88 -0.46
C PHE A 71 13.91 -5.37 -0.78
N PHE A 72 13.17 -4.93 0.24
CA PHE A 72 11.78 -4.48 0.03
C PHE A 72 11.71 -3.12 -0.65
N GLY A 73 12.72 -2.28 -0.49
CA GLY A 73 12.82 -1.04 -1.25
C GLY A 73 12.96 -1.30 -2.75
N ILE A 74 13.89 -2.18 -3.12
CA ILE A 74 14.12 -2.54 -4.53
C ILE A 74 12.90 -3.24 -5.12
N THR A 75 12.33 -4.23 -4.41
CA THR A 75 11.16 -4.95 -4.89
C THR A 75 9.93 -4.05 -5.00
N SER A 76 9.78 -3.07 -4.10
CA SER A 76 8.70 -2.09 -4.18
C SER A 76 8.85 -1.20 -5.41
N LEU A 77 10.04 -0.71 -5.70
CA LEU A 77 10.29 0.10 -6.90
C LEU A 77 10.04 -0.71 -8.17
N PHE A 78 10.48 -1.96 -8.20
CA PHE A 78 10.21 -2.86 -9.32
C PHE A 78 8.71 -3.08 -9.51
N ALA A 79 7.97 -3.31 -8.43
CA ALA A 79 6.53 -3.50 -8.48
C ALA A 79 5.81 -2.25 -8.99
N LEU A 80 6.23 -1.06 -8.55
CA LEU A 80 5.66 0.20 -9.02
C LEU A 80 5.92 0.40 -10.52
N ALA A 81 7.13 0.10 -10.98
CA ALA A 81 7.46 0.17 -12.40
C ALA A 81 6.63 -0.81 -13.23
N LEU A 82 6.46 -2.03 -12.74
CA LEU A 82 5.63 -3.05 -13.40
C LEU A 82 4.17 -2.62 -13.48
N LEU A 83 3.61 -2.15 -12.37
CA LEU A 83 2.22 -1.67 -12.32
C LEU A 83 2.00 -0.48 -13.24
N GLY A 84 2.94 0.47 -13.25
CA GLY A 84 2.90 1.61 -14.15
C GLY A 84 2.92 1.18 -15.61
N THR A 85 3.78 0.22 -15.95
CA THR A 85 3.87 -0.33 -17.31
C THR A 85 2.55 -0.99 -17.72
N ILE A 86 1.96 -1.78 -16.82
CA ILE A 86 0.67 -2.41 -17.07
C ILE A 86 -0.40 -1.33 -17.32
N LEU A 87 -0.42 -0.30 -16.49
CA LEU A 87 -1.39 0.78 -16.63
C LEU A 87 -1.30 1.47 -17.98
N PHE A 88 -0.07 1.76 -18.45
CA PHE A 88 0.15 2.39 -19.75
C PHE A 88 -0.27 1.51 -20.92
N ARG A 89 -0.22 0.18 -20.74
CA ARG A 89 -0.57 -0.77 -21.79
C ARG A 89 -2.03 -1.18 -21.80
N LEU A 90 -2.79 -0.86 -20.76
CA LEU A 90 -4.23 -1.18 -20.73
C LEU A 90 -4.97 -0.37 -21.79
N PRO A 91 -5.94 -1.01 -22.50
CA PRO A 91 -6.79 -0.29 -23.44
C PRO A 91 -7.54 0.84 -22.76
N GLN A 92 -7.72 1.96 -23.46
CA GLN A 92 -8.45 3.12 -22.94
C GLN A 92 -9.87 2.76 -22.50
N LYS A 93 -10.47 1.74 -23.13
CA LYS A 93 -11.82 1.27 -22.82
C LYS A 93 -11.89 0.49 -21.51
N ASP A 94 -10.76 -0.06 -21.06
CA ASP A 94 -10.72 -0.89 -19.85
C ASP A 94 -10.61 0.00 -18.60
N TRP A 95 -11.68 0.72 -18.32
CA TRP A 95 -11.69 1.62 -17.15
C TRP A 95 -11.65 0.85 -15.82
N LYS A 96 -12.20 -0.38 -15.77
CA LYS A 96 -12.15 -1.21 -14.57
C LYS A 96 -10.72 -1.64 -14.25
N GLY A 97 -9.98 -2.09 -15.27
CA GLY A 97 -8.57 -2.43 -15.10
C GLY A 97 -7.74 -1.24 -14.69
N GLN A 98 -7.96 -0.08 -15.31
CA GLN A 98 -7.24 1.14 -14.98
C GLN A 98 -7.49 1.58 -13.54
N LEU A 99 -8.74 1.58 -13.09
CA LEU A 99 -9.08 1.92 -11.70
C LEU A 99 -8.46 0.93 -10.72
N SER A 100 -8.49 -0.35 -11.05
CA SER A 100 -7.90 -1.39 -10.20
C SER A 100 -6.40 -1.21 -10.04
N ILE A 101 -5.68 -0.99 -11.13
CA ILE A 101 -4.24 -0.76 -11.09
C ILE A 101 -3.90 0.53 -10.33
N ALA A 102 -4.66 1.60 -10.57
CA ALA A 102 -4.46 2.86 -9.85
C ALA A 102 -4.66 2.68 -8.34
N GLY A 103 -5.64 1.88 -7.94
CA GLY A 103 -5.88 1.54 -6.53
C GLY A 103 -4.71 0.76 -5.93
N ILE A 104 -4.24 -0.25 -6.63
CA ILE A 104 -3.09 -1.06 -6.19
C ILE A 104 -1.83 -0.20 -6.10
N LEU A 105 -1.61 0.69 -7.07
CA LEU A 105 -0.49 1.63 -7.03
C LEU A 105 -0.55 2.51 -5.78
N GLY A 106 -1.72 3.03 -5.44
CA GLY A 106 -1.90 3.85 -4.24
C GLY A 106 -1.52 3.09 -2.98
N GLY A 107 -2.01 1.85 -2.84
CA GLY A 107 -1.67 0.99 -1.70
C GLY A 107 -0.19 0.63 -1.65
N ALA A 108 0.41 0.31 -2.79
CA ALA A 108 1.84 0.00 -2.87
C ALA A 108 2.71 1.19 -2.48
N ILE A 109 2.34 2.39 -2.92
CA ILE A 109 3.03 3.63 -2.54
C ILE A 109 2.89 3.85 -1.03
N GLY A 110 1.71 3.64 -0.47
CA GLY A 110 1.49 3.78 0.97
C GLY A 110 2.39 2.85 1.77
N ASN A 111 2.50 1.60 1.37
CA ASN A 111 3.39 0.63 2.03
C ASN A 111 4.87 0.99 1.85
N LEU A 112 5.27 1.53 0.70
CA LEU A 112 6.62 2.03 0.50
C LEU A 112 6.92 3.20 1.42
N ILE A 113 5.99 4.13 1.58
CA ILE A 113 6.12 5.25 2.52
C ILE A 113 6.33 4.72 3.94
N ASP A 114 5.56 3.72 4.36
CA ASP A 114 5.73 3.12 5.69
C ASP A 114 7.13 2.55 5.88
N ARG A 115 7.66 1.83 4.88
CA ARG A 115 9.01 1.27 4.96
C ARG A 115 10.08 2.34 5.05
N LEU A 116 9.91 3.44 4.32
CA LEU A 116 10.87 4.55 4.36
C LEU A 116 10.80 5.33 5.69
N ARG A 117 9.62 5.44 6.29
CA ARG A 117 9.42 6.20 7.53
C ARG A 117 9.65 5.38 8.79
N TYR A 118 9.20 4.13 8.80
CA TYR A 118 9.16 3.30 10.01
C TYR A 118 10.01 2.04 9.91
N GLY A 119 10.50 1.70 8.73
CA GLY A 119 11.24 0.47 8.47
C GLY A 119 10.36 -0.77 8.33
N GLU A 120 9.05 -0.64 8.50
CA GLU A 120 8.08 -1.73 8.43
C GLU A 120 6.71 -1.21 8.00
N VAL A 121 5.88 -2.10 7.50
CA VAL A 121 4.52 -1.76 7.06
C VAL A 121 3.58 -1.75 8.26
N ILE A 122 2.76 -0.73 8.35
CA ILE A 122 1.67 -0.65 9.33
C ILE A 122 0.46 -1.36 8.72
N ASP A 123 0.03 -2.43 9.35
CA ASP A 123 -1.08 -3.27 8.87
C ASP A 123 -2.30 -3.21 9.78
#